data_ffe04f760d9cd9ef35d632c22474fa84
#
_entry.id   ffe04f760d9cd9ef35d632c22474fa84
#
_cell.length_a   1.000
_cell.length_b   1.000
_cell.length_c   1.000
_cell.angle_alpha   90.00
_cell.angle_beta   90.00
_cell.angle_gamma   90.00
#
_symmetry.space_group_name_H-M   'P 1'
#
loop_
_entity.id
_entity.type
_entity.pdbx_description
1 polymer ?
#
loop_
_entity_poly.entity_id
_entity_poly.type
_entity_poly.pdbx_seq_one_letter_code
_entity_poly.pdbx_strand_id
1 'polypeptide(L)'
;MDTWTVIILLQYFLFGSLVRSAPVSLLSNLPPAFRETAVEAKTLSEKILTDISAAHAATVKDFSLDSSTSNLQLMAASMEIPSSPVLQALSPHFTLETCVSRMLAGVQMYQNLLEVLSSKVSGLDDLRADLRDLLTHINKLKEGAQLIVDVSDQNLSTNLASYLQDSHNVQVALRLTLTQLRSFCHDLIRTFRVLSRPRAAGAR
;
A
#
# COMPACT_ATOMS: atom_id res chain seq x y z
N MET A 1 -44.65 -28.40 -22.21
CA MET A 1 -43.65 -27.49 -21.61
C MET A 1 -44.12 -26.09 -21.87
N ASP A 2 -44.51 -25.42 -20.81
CA ASP A 2 -45.18 -24.13 -20.92
C ASP A 2 -44.20 -23.03 -21.41
N THR A 3 -44.63 -22.21 -22.34
CA THR A 3 -43.86 -21.10 -22.91
C THR A 3 -43.22 -20.19 -21.85
N TRP A 4 -43.79 -20.13 -20.68
CA TRP A 4 -43.28 -19.39 -19.53
C TRP A 4 -41.99 -19.97 -18.96
N THR A 5 -41.86 -21.30 -18.90
CA THR A 5 -40.63 -21.97 -18.42
C THR A 5 -39.46 -21.76 -19.36
N VAL A 6 -39.72 -21.70 -20.66
CA VAL A 6 -38.67 -21.43 -21.67
C VAL A 6 -38.17 -19.99 -21.58
N ILE A 7 -39.06 -19.03 -21.34
CA ILE A 7 -38.68 -17.61 -21.19
C ILE A 7 -37.83 -17.40 -19.91
N ILE A 8 -38.20 -18.03 -18.79
CA ILE A 8 -37.45 -17.95 -17.54
C ILE A 8 -36.05 -18.57 -17.68
N LEU A 9 -35.95 -19.73 -18.35
CA LEU A 9 -34.64 -20.38 -18.61
C LEU A 9 -33.79 -19.54 -19.58
N LEU A 10 -34.38 -18.89 -20.57
CA LEU A 10 -33.67 -18.00 -21.48
C LEU A 10 -33.14 -16.75 -20.77
N GLN A 11 -33.91 -16.17 -19.83
CA GLN A 11 -33.47 -15.07 -18.98
C GLN A 11 -32.32 -15.49 -18.06
N TYR A 12 -32.37 -16.67 -17.43
CA TYR A 12 -31.28 -17.18 -16.62
C TYR A 12 -30.01 -17.40 -17.45
N PHE A 13 -30.13 -17.86 -18.70
CA PHE A 13 -28.99 -18.02 -19.59
C PHE A 13 -28.40 -16.67 -20.05
N LEU A 14 -29.23 -15.68 -20.30
CA LEU A 14 -28.81 -14.32 -20.68
C LEU A 14 -28.17 -13.58 -19.50
N PHE A 15 -28.68 -13.71 -18.30
CA PHE A 15 -28.05 -13.13 -17.10
C PHE A 15 -26.79 -13.89 -16.68
N GLY A 16 -26.71 -15.21 -16.87
CA GLY A 16 -25.53 -16.01 -16.58
C GLY A 16 -24.33 -15.72 -17.50
N SER A 17 -24.56 -15.19 -18.70
CA SER A 17 -23.48 -14.83 -19.64
C SER A 17 -22.93 -13.41 -19.41
N LEU A 18 -23.64 -12.56 -18.66
CA LEU A 18 -23.18 -11.19 -18.33
C LEU A 18 -22.23 -11.13 -17.10
N VAL A 19 -22.09 -12.22 -16.34
CA VAL A 19 -21.16 -12.29 -15.18
C VAL A 19 -19.77 -12.79 -15.58
N ARG A 20 -19.38 -12.65 -16.82
CA ARG A 20 -18.02 -12.95 -17.30
C ARG A 20 -17.22 -11.66 -17.51
N SER A 21 -17.17 -10.83 -16.50
CA SER A 21 -16.16 -9.78 -16.41
C SER A 21 -15.11 -10.18 -15.36
N ALA A 22 -14.26 -11.12 -15.74
CA ALA A 22 -13.09 -11.41 -14.92
C ALA A 22 -12.15 -10.20 -14.98
N PRO A 23 -11.70 -9.66 -13.82
CA PRO A 23 -10.72 -8.57 -13.76
C PRO A 23 -9.35 -8.95 -14.34
N VAL A 24 -9.20 -10.18 -14.80
CA VAL A 24 -7.97 -10.73 -15.41
C VAL A 24 -7.66 -10.11 -16.78
N SER A 25 -8.63 -9.55 -17.49
CA SER A 25 -8.41 -9.00 -18.84
C SER A 25 -7.64 -7.68 -18.83
N LEU A 26 -7.75 -6.87 -17.79
CA LEU A 26 -7.02 -5.61 -17.65
C LEU A 26 -5.51 -5.83 -17.44
N LEU A 27 -5.12 -6.84 -16.65
CA LEU A 27 -3.72 -7.19 -16.40
C LEU A 27 -3.03 -7.84 -17.60
N SER A 28 -3.81 -8.44 -18.54
CA SER A 28 -3.25 -9.10 -19.72
C SER A 28 -2.64 -8.13 -20.73
N ASN A 29 -3.08 -6.87 -20.73
CA ASN A 29 -2.67 -5.84 -21.70
C ASN A 29 -1.57 -4.89 -21.20
N LEU A 30 -1.06 -5.10 -19.96
CA LEU A 30 -0.01 -4.25 -19.41
C LEU A 30 1.32 -4.46 -20.16
N PRO A 31 2.04 -3.36 -20.48
CA PRO A 31 3.35 -3.43 -21.14
C PRO A 31 4.36 -4.27 -20.37
N PRO A 32 5.33 -4.91 -21.04
CA PRO A 32 6.42 -5.62 -20.38
C PRO A 32 7.17 -4.74 -19.37
N ALA A 33 7.47 -3.49 -19.73
CA ALA A 33 8.12 -2.52 -18.85
C ALA A 33 7.35 -2.26 -17.55
N PHE A 34 6.01 -2.29 -17.58
CA PHE A 34 5.19 -2.19 -16.36
C PHE A 34 5.48 -3.35 -15.40
N ARG A 35 5.62 -4.57 -15.94
CA ARG A 35 5.88 -5.75 -15.11
C ARG A 35 7.29 -5.74 -14.54
N GLU A 36 8.28 -5.30 -15.31
CA GLU A 36 9.66 -5.11 -14.83
C GLU A 36 9.69 -4.10 -13.70
N THR A 37 9.07 -2.93 -13.86
CA THR A 37 8.95 -1.93 -12.80
C THR A 37 8.23 -2.49 -11.56
N ALA A 38 7.21 -3.34 -11.74
CA ALA A 38 6.54 -3.98 -10.61
C ALA A 38 7.45 -4.99 -9.87
N VAL A 39 8.37 -5.66 -10.57
CA VAL A 39 9.40 -6.51 -9.94
C VAL A 39 10.39 -5.67 -9.16
N GLU A 40 10.88 -4.56 -9.73
CA GLU A 40 11.81 -3.64 -9.07
C GLU A 40 11.18 -3.04 -7.80
N ALA A 41 9.93 -2.55 -7.90
CA ALA A 41 9.19 -2.02 -6.77
C ALA A 41 8.95 -3.07 -5.66
N LYS A 42 8.69 -4.33 -6.06
CA LYS A 42 8.59 -5.45 -5.12
C LYS A 42 9.90 -5.67 -4.36
N THR A 43 11.03 -5.76 -5.08
CA THR A 43 12.36 -5.98 -4.49
C THR A 43 12.73 -4.85 -3.54
N LEU A 44 12.44 -3.61 -3.92
CA LEU A 44 12.66 -2.45 -3.05
C LEU A 44 11.77 -2.50 -1.81
N SER A 45 10.50 -2.91 -1.94
CA SER A 45 9.62 -3.10 -0.78
C SER A 45 10.12 -4.19 0.19
N GLU A 46 10.75 -5.24 -0.33
CA GLU A 46 11.41 -6.29 0.47
C GLU A 46 12.66 -5.75 1.19
N LYS A 47 13.44 -4.88 0.54
CA LYS A 47 14.56 -4.17 1.18
C LYS A 47 14.06 -3.27 2.32
N ILE A 48 13.04 -2.47 2.07
CA ILE A 48 12.43 -1.59 3.08
C ILE A 48 12.00 -2.40 4.33
N LEU A 49 11.44 -3.60 4.18
CA LEU A 49 11.11 -4.46 5.32
C LEU A 49 12.33 -4.83 6.18
N THR A 50 13.48 -5.05 5.55
CA THR A 50 14.74 -5.33 6.26
C THR A 50 15.21 -4.09 7.01
N ASP A 51 15.15 -2.94 6.37
CA ASP A 51 15.59 -1.65 6.94
C ASP A 51 14.68 -1.20 8.09
N ILE A 52 13.36 -1.44 7.99
CA ILE A 52 12.43 -1.26 9.11
C ILE A 52 12.86 -2.09 10.33
N SER A 53 13.24 -3.34 10.11
CA SER A 53 13.67 -4.22 11.19
C SER A 53 14.96 -3.73 11.84
N ALA A 54 15.91 -3.23 11.04
CA ALA A 54 17.15 -2.63 11.52
C ALA A 54 16.91 -1.33 12.29
N ALA A 55 16.07 -0.43 11.74
CA ALA A 55 15.68 0.81 12.39
C ALA A 55 14.97 0.55 13.73
N HIS A 56 14.07 -0.41 13.76
CA HIS A 56 13.39 -0.82 15.00
C HIS A 56 14.36 -1.34 16.05
N ALA A 57 15.30 -2.22 15.65
CA ALA A 57 16.31 -2.75 16.57
C ALA A 57 17.26 -1.68 17.11
N ALA A 58 17.59 -0.67 16.30
CA ALA A 58 18.47 0.43 16.71
C ALA A 58 17.80 1.41 17.67
N THR A 59 16.49 1.64 17.49
CA THR A 59 15.75 2.69 18.21
C THR A 59 15.01 2.19 19.45
N VAL A 60 14.68 0.89 19.54
CA VAL A 60 13.84 0.31 20.61
C VAL A 60 14.67 -0.34 21.72
N LYS A 61 16.00 -0.17 21.74
CA LYS A 61 16.90 -0.82 22.71
C LYS A 61 16.56 -0.56 24.19
N ASP A 62 15.76 0.46 24.53
CA ASP A 62 15.55 0.90 25.90
C ASP A 62 14.09 0.97 26.38
N PHE A 63 13.12 0.51 25.60
CA PHE A 63 11.72 0.63 26.01
C PHE A 63 11.01 -0.73 26.06
N SER A 64 10.90 -1.29 27.25
CA SER A 64 9.89 -2.30 27.59
C SER A 64 8.49 -1.64 27.66
N LEU A 65 7.95 -1.23 26.52
CA LEU A 65 6.55 -0.86 26.43
C LEU A 65 5.72 -2.14 26.38
N ASP A 66 5.29 -2.58 27.53
CA ASP A 66 4.22 -3.57 27.74
C ASP A 66 2.87 -2.93 27.33
N SER A 67 2.80 -2.51 26.06
CA SER A 67 1.60 -1.88 25.56
C SER A 67 0.77 -2.91 24.80
N SER A 68 -0.37 -3.25 25.37
CA SER A 68 -1.42 -3.97 24.66
C SER A 68 -1.71 -3.25 23.32
N THR A 69 -2.00 -4.01 22.27
CA THR A 69 -2.27 -3.46 20.93
C THR A 69 -3.35 -2.37 20.95
N SER A 70 -4.31 -2.48 21.87
CA SER A 70 -5.38 -1.49 22.09
C SER A 70 -4.85 -0.13 22.55
N ASN A 71 -3.88 -0.09 23.46
CA ASN A 71 -3.29 1.17 23.93
C ASN A 71 -2.51 1.88 22.83
N LEU A 72 -1.80 1.12 21.97
CA LEU A 72 -1.08 1.68 20.85
C LEU A 72 -2.02 2.32 19.81
N GLN A 73 -3.19 1.73 19.55
CA GLN A 73 -4.18 2.31 18.63
C GLN A 73 -4.78 3.60 19.19
N LEU A 74 -5.08 3.65 20.49
CA LEU A 74 -5.56 4.87 21.14
C LEU A 74 -4.50 5.98 21.11
N MET A 75 -3.22 5.64 21.32
CA MET A 75 -2.11 6.59 21.23
C MET A 75 -1.91 7.09 19.78
N ALA A 76 -2.03 6.21 18.78
CA ALA A 76 -1.99 6.62 17.38
C ALA A 76 -3.09 7.63 17.04
N ALA A 77 -4.32 7.36 17.52
CA ALA A 77 -5.44 8.27 17.32
C ALA A 77 -5.24 9.61 18.02
N SER A 78 -4.68 9.61 19.25
CA SER A 78 -4.40 10.86 20.00
C SER A 78 -3.30 11.71 19.36
N MET A 79 -2.34 11.08 18.65
CA MET A 79 -1.27 11.77 17.91
C MET A 79 -1.65 12.10 16.48
N GLU A 80 -2.90 11.80 16.07
CA GLU A 80 -3.38 11.99 14.70
C GLU A 80 -2.52 11.27 13.63
N ILE A 81 -1.90 10.13 14.02
CA ILE A 81 -1.16 9.30 13.06
C ILE A 81 -2.18 8.57 12.17
N PRO A 82 -2.21 8.84 10.86
CA PRO A 82 -3.20 8.23 9.98
C PRO A 82 -2.96 6.74 9.82
N SER A 83 -4.04 5.99 9.60
CA SER A 83 -3.96 4.58 9.27
C SER A 83 -3.49 4.38 7.82
N SER A 84 -2.79 3.27 7.57
CA SER A 84 -2.38 2.87 6.21
C SER A 84 -3.57 2.76 5.28
N PRO A 85 -3.43 3.21 4.02
CA PRO A 85 -4.41 2.88 2.97
C PRO A 85 -4.48 1.37 2.77
N VAL A 86 -5.69 0.84 2.73
CA VAL A 86 -5.91 -0.61 2.55
C VAL A 86 -5.71 -1.00 1.08
N LEU A 87 -4.77 -1.92 0.81
CA LEU A 87 -4.57 -2.54 -0.49
C LEU A 87 -5.32 -3.88 -0.54
N GLN A 88 -6.22 -4.00 -1.51
CA GLN A 88 -7.04 -5.19 -1.72
C GLN A 88 -6.67 -5.90 -3.01
N ALA A 89 -7.13 -7.14 -3.18
CA ALA A 89 -7.02 -7.84 -4.43
C ALA A 89 -7.79 -7.09 -5.55
N LEU A 90 -7.21 -7.03 -6.74
CA LEU A 90 -7.85 -6.39 -7.89
C LEU A 90 -9.18 -7.07 -8.21
N SER A 91 -10.20 -6.25 -8.35
CA SER A 91 -11.59 -6.66 -8.59
C SER A 91 -12.32 -5.56 -9.36
N PRO A 92 -13.56 -5.76 -9.82
CA PRO A 92 -14.35 -4.69 -10.43
C PRO A 92 -14.55 -3.47 -9.51
N HIS A 93 -14.54 -3.68 -8.19
CA HIS A 93 -14.68 -2.62 -7.19
C HIS A 93 -13.35 -2.07 -6.68
N PHE A 94 -12.23 -2.76 -6.96
CA PHE A 94 -10.89 -2.32 -6.61
C PHE A 94 -9.99 -2.41 -7.85
N THR A 95 -10.05 -1.37 -8.66
CA THR A 95 -9.37 -1.27 -9.95
C THR A 95 -7.87 -1.08 -9.80
N LEU A 96 -7.11 -1.28 -10.89
CA LEU A 96 -5.67 -0.98 -10.93
C LEU A 96 -5.41 0.50 -10.59
N GLU A 97 -6.25 1.41 -11.08
CA GLU A 97 -6.16 2.85 -10.79
C GLU A 97 -6.31 3.13 -9.29
N THR A 98 -7.36 2.59 -8.67
CA THR A 98 -7.56 2.70 -7.20
C THR A 98 -6.39 2.09 -6.43
N CYS A 99 -5.85 0.97 -6.90
CA CYS A 99 -4.72 0.30 -6.30
C CYS A 99 -3.47 1.18 -6.32
N VAL A 100 -3.10 1.71 -7.49
CA VAL A 100 -1.93 2.59 -7.66
C VAL A 100 -2.11 3.91 -6.91
N SER A 101 -3.32 4.50 -6.90
CA SER A 101 -3.63 5.68 -6.10
C SER A 101 -3.35 5.45 -4.61
N ARG A 102 -3.82 4.32 -4.06
CA ARG A 102 -3.58 3.99 -2.65
C ARG A 102 -2.13 3.67 -2.34
N MET A 103 -1.39 3.07 -3.27
CA MET A 103 0.05 2.88 -3.13
C MET A 103 0.77 4.23 -3.03
N LEU A 104 0.48 5.17 -3.94
CA LEU A 104 1.05 6.51 -3.93
C LEU A 104 0.73 7.23 -2.63
N ALA A 105 -0.54 7.29 -2.26
CA ALA A 105 -0.97 7.96 -1.02
C ALA A 105 -0.30 7.36 0.22
N GLY A 106 -0.18 6.04 0.30
CA GLY A 106 0.47 5.37 1.44
C GLY A 106 1.96 5.65 1.51
N VAL A 107 2.68 5.56 0.39
CA VAL A 107 4.13 5.83 0.39
C VAL A 107 4.41 7.30 0.73
N GLN A 108 3.65 8.24 0.17
CA GLN A 108 3.77 9.67 0.50
C GLN A 108 3.48 9.94 1.98
N MET A 109 2.42 9.32 2.53
CA MET A 109 2.10 9.42 3.94
C MET A 109 3.27 9.00 4.84
N TYR A 110 3.89 7.85 4.54
CA TYR A 110 5.05 7.37 5.32
C TYR A 110 6.30 8.21 5.11
N GLN A 111 6.54 8.75 3.91
CA GLN A 111 7.61 9.72 3.70
C GLN A 111 7.45 10.94 4.61
N ASN A 112 6.25 11.51 4.65
CA ASN A 112 5.97 12.68 5.49
C ASN A 112 6.09 12.36 6.98
N LEU A 113 5.60 11.19 7.44
CA LEU A 113 5.75 10.75 8.83
C LEU A 113 7.22 10.59 9.22
N LEU A 114 8.01 9.91 8.39
CA LEU A 114 9.43 9.72 8.64
C LEU A 114 10.23 11.02 8.54
N GLU A 115 9.82 11.99 7.70
CA GLU A 115 10.41 13.33 7.63
C GLU A 115 10.29 14.03 8.99
N VAL A 116 9.08 14.05 9.55
CA VAL A 116 8.83 14.67 10.86
C VAL A 116 9.60 13.94 11.95
N LEU A 117 9.62 12.60 11.95
CA LEU A 117 10.33 11.79 12.95
C LEU A 117 11.85 11.91 12.83
N SER A 118 12.41 12.07 11.63
CA SER A 118 13.86 12.20 11.42
C SER A 118 14.44 13.48 12.03
N SER A 119 13.61 14.49 12.29
CA SER A 119 14.02 15.67 13.04
C SER A 119 14.33 15.37 14.52
N LYS A 120 13.85 14.25 15.04
CA LYS A 120 13.97 13.84 16.46
C LYS A 120 14.79 12.58 16.66
N VAL A 121 14.90 11.73 15.64
CA VAL A 121 15.58 10.42 15.71
C VAL A 121 16.51 10.26 14.52
N SER A 122 17.76 9.90 14.75
CA SER A 122 18.73 9.59 13.69
C SER A 122 18.54 8.15 13.17
N GLY A 123 19.08 7.87 11.98
CA GLY A 123 19.10 6.52 11.40
C GLY A 123 17.84 6.17 10.59
N LEU A 124 17.05 7.15 10.16
CA LEU A 124 15.90 6.97 9.29
C LEU A 124 16.17 7.40 7.83
N ASP A 125 17.37 7.89 7.52
CA ASP A 125 17.67 8.50 6.22
C ASP A 125 17.64 7.48 5.09
N ASP A 126 18.19 6.29 5.29
CA ASP A 126 18.17 5.21 4.30
C ASP A 126 16.74 4.76 4.01
N LEU A 127 15.93 4.60 5.04
CA LEU A 127 14.52 4.23 4.90
C LEU A 127 13.72 5.30 4.16
N ARG A 128 14.02 6.59 4.40
CA ARG A 128 13.41 7.72 3.67
C ARG A 128 13.84 7.75 2.21
N ALA A 129 15.11 7.47 1.92
CA ALA A 129 15.62 7.37 0.56
C ALA A 129 14.93 6.23 -0.20
N ASP A 130 14.84 5.04 0.39
CA ASP A 130 14.17 3.89 -0.22
C ASP A 130 12.67 4.15 -0.49
N LEU A 131 11.97 4.83 0.41
CA LEU A 131 10.57 5.21 0.14
C LEU A 131 10.45 6.22 -1.01
N ARG A 132 11.41 7.12 -1.18
CA ARG A 132 11.45 8.05 -2.32
C ARG A 132 11.65 7.30 -3.64
N ASP A 133 12.55 6.33 -3.63
CA ASP A 133 12.79 5.49 -4.80
C ASP A 133 11.57 4.62 -5.11
N LEU A 134 10.91 4.07 -4.09
CA LEU A 134 9.67 3.32 -4.24
C LEU A 134 8.55 4.20 -4.84
N LEU A 135 8.42 5.44 -4.40
CA LEU A 135 7.47 6.40 -4.98
C LEU A 135 7.76 6.63 -6.47
N THR A 136 9.03 6.72 -6.85
CA THR A 136 9.44 6.84 -8.25
C THR A 136 9.02 5.62 -9.07
N HIS A 137 9.20 4.41 -8.57
CA HIS A 137 8.75 3.19 -9.25
C HIS A 137 7.22 3.14 -9.38
N ILE A 138 6.46 3.53 -8.36
CA ILE A 138 4.99 3.55 -8.43
C ILE A 138 4.51 4.60 -9.45
N ASN A 139 5.18 5.76 -9.55
CA ASN A 139 4.87 6.75 -10.58
C ASN A 139 5.15 6.20 -12.00
N LYS A 140 6.24 5.46 -12.21
CA LYS A 140 6.49 4.77 -13.48
C LYS A 140 5.40 3.74 -13.80
N LEU A 141 4.86 3.03 -12.80
CA LEU A 141 3.72 2.13 -12.99
C LEU A 141 2.46 2.91 -13.41
N LYS A 142 2.18 4.04 -12.77
CA LYS A 142 1.08 4.94 -13.12
C LYS A 142 1.18 5.38 -14.59
N GLU A 143 2.35 5.86 -15.00
CA GLU A 143 2.63 6.32 -16.37
C GLU A 143 2.56 5.18 -17.38
N GLY A 144 3.20 4.06 -17.10
CA GLY A 144 3.24 2.89 -17.97
C GLY A 144 1.86 2.26 -18.23
N ALA A 145 0.92 2.40 -17.30
CA ALA A 145 -0.46 1.98 -17.44
C ALA A 145 -1.40 3.13 -17.88
N GLN A 146 -0.89 4.33 -18.13
CA GLN A 146 -1.65 5.53 -18.50
C GLN A 146 -2.80 5.84 -17.54
N LEU A 147 -2.57 5.66 -16.23
CA LEU A 147 -3.61 5.86 -15.23
C LEU A 147 -3.77 7.34 -14.89
N ILE A 148 -5.01 7.79 -14.84
CA ILE A 148 -5.37 9.11 -14.34
C ILE A 148 -5.63 8.97 -12.83
N VAL A 149 -4.59 9.15 -12.03
CA VAL A 149 -4.68 9.05 -10.57
C VAL A 149 -4.65 10.46 -10.00
N ASP A 150 -5.73 10.83 -9.35
CA ASP A 150 -5.80 12.05 -8.56
C ASP A 150 -5.24 11.72 -7.16
N VAL A 151 -4.05 12.21 -6.89
CA VAL A 151 -3.45 12.10 -5.56
C VAL A 151 -3.90 13.33 -4.79
N SER A 152 -4.95 13.20 -4.00
CA SER A 152 -5.29 14.23 -3.04
C SER A 152 -4.12 14.36 -2.05
N ASP A 153 -3.47 15.52 -2.03
CA ASP A 153 -2.49 15.87 -1.02
C ASP A 153 -3.16 15.73 0.36
N GLN A 154 -2.91 14.58 0.99
CA GLN A 154 -3.21 14.46 2.40
C GLN A 154 -2.18 15.32 3.12
N ASN A 155 -2.54 16.57 3.36
CA ASN A 155 -1.81 17.43 4.29
C ASN A 155 -1.77 16.70 5.63
N LEU A 156 -0.70 15.95 5.82
CA LEU A 156 -0.41 15.33 7.11
C LEU A 156 -0.26 16.48 8.09
N SER A 157 -1.18 16.53 9.04
CA SER A 157 -1.36 17.68 9.88
C SER A 157 -0.04 18.06 10.58
N THR A 158 0.26 19.32 10.59
CA THR A 158 1.31 19.95 11.38
C THR A 158 1.22 19.63 12.88
N ASN A 159 0.15 18.97 13.30
CA ASN A 159 -0.12 18.60 14.68
C ASN A 159 0.85 17.54 15.21
N LEU A 160 1.28 16.55 14.41
CA LEU A 160 2.22 15.52 14.89
C LEU A 160 3.49 16.15 15.48
N ALA A 161 4.04 17.17 14.84
CA ALA A 161 5.25 17.84 15.32
C ALA A 161 5.08 18.44 16.73
N SER A 162 3.88 18.89 17.11
CA SER A 162 3.58 19.42 18.43
C SER A 162 3.55 18.33 19.51
N TYR A 163 3.13 17.11 19.16
CA TYR A 163 3.15 15.96 20.08
C TYR A 163 4.55 15.39 20.30
N LEU A 164 5.48 15.61 19.38
CA LEU A 164 6.86 15.13 19.47
C LEU A 164 7.79 16.00 20.34
N GLN A 165 7.24 16.75 21.28
CA GLN A 165 8.01 17.52 22.26
C GLN A 165 8.61 16.62 23.33
N ASP A 166 7.91 15.53 23.68
CA ASP A 166 8.34 14.55 24.68
C ASP A 166 9.01 13.35 24.00
N SER A 167 10.14 12.89 24.56
CA SER A 167 10.87 11.73 24.05
C SER A 167 10.06 10.45 24.08
N HIS A 168 9.15 10.28 25.04
CA HIS A 168 8.23 9.15 25.10
C HIS A 168 7.29 9.13 23.89
N ASN A 169 6.68 10.27 23.56
CA ASN A 169 5.80 10.40 22.41
C ASN A 169 6.55 10.13 21.08
N VAL A 170 7.81 10.59 20.98
CA VAL A 170 8.66 10.29 19.81
C VAL A 170 8.85 8.80 19.63
N GLN A 171 9.17 8.07 20.71
CA GLN A 171 9.37 6.62 20.67
C GLN A 171 8.09 5.87 20.29
N VAL A 172 6.96 6.27 20.87
CA VAL A 172 5.66 5.68 20.56
C VAL A 172 5.28 5.93 19.09
N ALA A 173 5.39 7.18 18.63
CA ALA A 173 5.10 7.56 17.25
C ALA A 173 5.98 6.79 16.26
N LEU A 174 7.28 6.68 16.54
CA LEU A 174 8.23 5.93 15.73
C LEU A 174 7.84 4.45 15.64
N ARG A 175 7.59 3.80 16.79
CA ARG A 175 7.19 2.39 16.84
C ARG A 175 5.91 2.13 16.08
N LEU A 176 4.89 2.99 16.24
CA LEU A 176 3.63 2.89 15.51
C LEU A 176 3.84 3.05 14.01
N THR A 177 4.56 4.09 13.60
CA THR A 177 4.87 4.35 12.19
C THR A 177 5.60 3.17 11.54
N LEU A 178 6.66 2.65 12.17
CA LEU A 178 7.42 1.51 11.66
C LEU A 178 6.58 0.22 11.60
N THR A 179 5.72 -0.02 12.61
CA THR A 179 4.83 -1.18 12.63
C THR A 179 3.79 -1.12 11.51
N GLN A 180 3.17 0.04 11.31
CA GLN A 180 2.20 0.24 10.24
C GLN A 180 2.86 0.19 8.86
N LEU A 181 4.02 0.83 8.67
CA LEU A 181 4.80 0.77 7.44
C LEU A 181 5.18 -0.67 7.09
N ARG A 182 5.59 -1.47 8.07
CA ARG A 182 5.86 -2.90 7.88
C ARG A 182 4.66 -3.65 7.32
N SER A 183 3.48 -3.45 7.91
CA SER A 183 2.23 -4.06 7.41
C SER A 183 1.91 -3.60 5.99
N PHE A 184 2.06 -2.31 5.70
CA PHE A 184 1.82 -1.74 4.39
C PHE A 184 2.80 -2.29 3.33
N CYS A 185 4.08 -2.47 3.66
CA CYS A 185 5.06 -3.11 2.77
C CYS A 185 4.70 -4.56 2.44
N HIS A 186 4.16 -5.32 3.40
CA HIS A 186 3.67 -6.68 3.10
C HIS A 186 2.51 -6.65 2.11
N ASP A 187 1.62 -5.67 2.19
CA ASP A 187 0.52 -5.50 1.25
C ASP A 187 1.02 -5.06 -0.13
N LEU A 188 1.99 -4.15 -0.19
CA LEU A 188 2.68 -3.76 -1.42
C LEU A 188 3.33 -4.95 -2.12
N ILE A 189 4.11 -5.76 -1.40
CA ILE A 189 4.78 -6.96 -1.94
C ILE A 189 3.76 -7.94 -2.52
N ARG A 190 2.66 -8.19 -1.80
CA ARG A 190 1.57 -9.05 -2.31
C ARG A 190 0.98 -8.50 -3.61
N THR A 191 0.75 -7.20 -3.66
CA THR A 191 0.16 -6.54 -4.82
C THR A 191 1.14 -6.52 -6.00
N PHE A 192 2.39 -6.13 -5.79
CA PHE A 192 3.41 -6.16 -6.86
C PHE A 192 3.65 -7.57 -7.39
N ARG A 193 3.57 -8.60 -6.56
CA ARG A 193 3.63 -10.02 -7.00
C ARG A 193 2.49 -10.36 -7.97
N VAL A 194 1.31 -9.81 -7.77
CA VAL A 194 0.19 -9.99 -8.70
C VAL A 194 0.41 -9.22 -10.00
N LEU A 195 0.87 -7.97 -9.90
CA LEU A 195 1.11 -7.08 -11.05
C LEU A 195 2.28 -7.54 -11.94
N SER A 196 3.28 -8.22 -11.37
CA SER A 196 4.46 -8.71 -12.07
C SER A 196 4.29 -10.08 -12.73
N ARG A 197 3.14 -10.78 -12.52
CA ARG A 197 2.94 -12.13 -13.09
C ARG A 197 3.03 -12.12 -14.61
N PRO A 198 3.81 -13.05 -15.20
CA PRO A 198 3.83 -13.20 -16.64
C PRO A 198 2.45 -13.62 -17.15
N ARG A 199 2.13 -13.22 -18.37
CA ARG A 199 0.93 -13.69 -19.08
C ARG A 199 0.97 -15.21 -19.12
N ALA A 200 -0.04 -15.88 -18.59
CA ALA A 200 -0.22 -17.31 -18.88
C ALA A 200 -0.36 -17.41 -20.39
N ALA A 201 0.64 -18.01 -21.07
CA ALA A 201 0.58 -18.29 -22.49
C ALA A 201 -0.66 -19.13 -22.69
N GLY A 202 -1.59 -18.64 -23.49
CA GLY A 202 -2.96 -19.06 -23.58
C GLY A 202 -3.11 -20.58 -23.66
N ALA A 203 -3.99 -21.09 -22.81
CA ALA A 203 -4.71 -22.30 -23.14
C ALA A 203 -5.54 -21.96 -24.39
N ARG A 204 -5.07 -22.44 -25.56
CA ARG A 204 -5.85 -22.56 -26.77
C ARG A 204 -6.87 -23.66 -26.61
#